data_7c648565c44374172bdb564031abc46b
#
_entry.id   7c648565c44374172bdb564031abc46b
#
_cell.length_a   1.000
_cell.length_b   1.000
_cell.length_c   1.000
_cell.angle_alpha   90.00
_cell.angle_beta   90.00
_cell.angle_gamma   90.00
#
_symmetry.space_group_name_H-M   'P 1'
#
loop_
_entity.id
_entity.type
_entity.pdbx_description
1 polymer ?
#
loop_
_entity_poly.entity_id
_entity_poly.type
_entity_poly.pdbx_seq_one_letter_code
_entity_poly.pdbx_strand_id
1 'polypeptide(L)'
;VYSGTAGLEANFLDRLVLAIKERDAKLVFSGNVKSDSKILTNRNIIQRAKTIMPYLTYDEEPYMVATNDGELVWVLDAYTTSNNYPYSQRTMLQDNGITKDEINYIRNSVKVIINAYNGDVTFYITDKTDPIAMVYKNIYPDLFSEEEIPEDISNHFVYPKYLYKIQAGILERYHNVQPDVLYR
;
A
#
# COMPACT_ATOMS: atom_id res chain seq x y z
N VAL A 1 -0.29 27.47 3.55
CA VAL A 1 1.12 27.07 3.75
C VAL A 1 1.10 25.81 4.61
N TYR A 2 1.81 24.75 4.19
CA TYR A 2 1.92 23.50 4.96
C TYR A 2 2.69 23.76 6.26
N SER A 3 2.08 23.43 7.40
CA SER A 3 2.66 23.60 8.74
C SER A 3 3.01 22.28 9.43
N GLY A 4 2.90 21.15 8.70
CA GLY A 4 3.14 19.82 9.24
C GLY A 4 4.61 19.48 9.50
N THR A 5 4.83 18.37 10.17
CA THR A 5 6.16 17.86 10.56
C THR A 5 6.88 17.14 9.42
N ALA A 6 6.16 16.68 8.39
CA ALA A 6 6.72 15.92 7.28
C ALA A 6 7.57 16.76 6.33
N GLY A 7 8.47 16.10 5.62
CA GLY A 7 9.34 16.69 4.60
C GLY A 7 10.77 16.82 5.04
N LEU A 8 11.65 16.92 4.05
CA LEU A 8 13.07 17.21 4.25
C LEU A 8 13.26 18.72 4.31
N GLU A 9 14.08 19.20 5.25
CA GLU A 9 14.49 20.59 5.26
C GLU A 9 15.29 20.91 4.00
N ALA A 10 15.00 22.07 3.39
CA ALA A 10 15.61 22.47 2.12
C ALA A 10 17.03 23.03 2.31
N ASN A 11 17.89 22.34 3.05
CA ASN A 11 19.29 22.65 3.17
C ASN A 11 19.98 22.59 1.80
N PHE A 12 21.06 23.32 1.61
CA PHE A 12 21.76 23.38 0.31
C PHE A 12 22.18 22.00 -0.20
N LEU A 13 22.70 21.13 0.68
CA LEU A 13 23.13 19.77 0.32
C LEU A 13 21.92 18.90 -0.08
N ASP A 14 20.83 18.96 0.68
CA ASP A 14 19.61 18.20 0.37
C ASP A 14 18.99 18.66 -0.94
N ARG A 15 18.99 19.97 -1.21
CA ARG A 15 18.55 20.53 -2.50
C ARG A 15 19.41 20.05 -3.66
N LEU A 16 20.73 19.97 -3.47
CA LEU A 16 21.65 19.49 -4.50
C LEU A 16 21.41 18.00 -4.81
N VAL A 17 21.29 17.17 -3.76
CA VAL A 17 21.02 15.73 -3.91
C VAL A 17 19.67 15.50 -4.61
N LEU A 18 18.64 16.25 -4.19
CA LEU A 18 17.31 16.13 -4.79
C LEU A 18 17.29 16.64 -6.24
N ALA A 19 18.01 17.70 -6.56
CA ALA A 19 18.13 18.22 -7.92
C ALA A 19 18.77 17.19 -8.87
N ILE A 20 19.76 16.45 -8.39
CA ILE A 20 20.39 15.34 -9.14
C ILE A 20 19.42 14.19 -9.30
N LYS A 21 18.74 13.78 -8.22
CA LYS A 21 17.76 12.67 -8.22
C LYS A 21 16.59 12.95 -9.16
N GLU A 22 15.99 14.12 -9.07
CA GLU A 22 14.81 14.51 -9.85
C GLU A 22 15.17 15.10 -11.22
N ARG A 23 16.48 15.27 -11.51
CA ARG A 23 17.01 15.88 -12.73
C ARG A 23 16.46 17.30 -12.98
N ASP A 24 16.23 18.05 -11.89
CA ASP A 24 15.71 19.42 -11.95
C ASP A 24 16.64 20.41 -11.22
N ALA A 25 17.45 21.10 -12.00
CA ALA A 25 18.38 22.13 -11.50
C ALA A 25 17.67 23.31 -10.82
N LYS A 26 16.38 23.53 -11.09
CA LYS A 26 15.62 24.62 -10.47
C LYS A 26 15.52 24.48 -8.95
N LEU A 27 15.59 23.27 -8.41
CA LEU A 27 15.61 23.05 -6.96
C LEU A 27 16.79 23.72 -6.27
N VAL A 28 17.93 23.84 -6.95
CA VAL A 28 19.15 24.50 -6.40
C VAL A 28 19.12 26.00 -6.66
N PHE A 29 18.80 26.40 -7.89
CA PHE A 29 18.98 27.77 -8.37
C PHE A 29 17.73 28.66 -8.19
N SER A 30 16.58 28.11 -7.82
CA SER A 30 15.38 28.91 -7.59
C SER A 30 15.47 29.67 -6.26
N GLY A 31 15.22 30.97 -6.33
CA GLY A 31 15.05 31.82 -5.15
C GLY A 31 13.74 31.57 -4.36
N ASN A 32 12.84 30.74 -4.91
CA ASN A 32 11.56 30.42 -4.28
C ASN A 32 11.68 29.34 -3.18
N VAL A 33 12.76 28.56 -3.19
CA VAL A 33 13.04 27.56 -2.15
C VAL A 33 14.00 28.16 -1.14
N LYS A 34 13.50 28.47 0.04
CA LYS A 34 14.27 29.01 1.16
C LYS A 34 14.80 27.87 2.04
N SER A 35 15.74 28.18 2.93
CA SER A 35 16.32 27.18 3.85
C SER A 35 15.32 26.62 4.87
N ASP A 36 14.25 27.38 5.15
CA ASP A 36 13.12 26.99 6.01
C ASP A 36 11.99 26.25 5.26
N SER A 37 12.14 26.11 3.96
CA SER A 37 11.16 25.36 3.14
C SER A 37 11.29 23.87 3.39
N LYS A 38 10.15 23.16 3.39
CA LYS A 38 10.10 21.70 3.47
C LYS A 38 9.80 21.11 2.10
N ILE A 39 10.60 20.16 1.68
CA ILE A 39 10.42 19.44 0.42
C ILE A 39 9.73 18.11 0.71
N LEU A 40 8.51 17.96 0.19
CA LEU A 40 7.73 16.72 0.31
C LEU A 40 8.08 15.77 -0.84
N THR A 41 8.66 14.62 -0.51
CA THR A 41 9.00 13.55 -1.46
C THR A 41 8.06 12.36 -1.29
N ASN A 42 8.03 11.47 -2.28
CA ASN A 42 7.22 10.23 -2.26
C ASN A 42 5.75 10.48 -1.87
N ARG A 43 5.12 11.45 -2.53
CA ARG A 43 3.73 11.85 -2.24
C ARG A 43 2.70 10.81 -2.66
N ASN A 44 3.03 9.96 -3.63
CA ASN A 44 2.18 8.83 -3.99
C ASN A 44 2.21 7.81 -2.85
N ILE A 45 1.06 7.57 -2.23
CA ILE A 45 0.92 6.74 -1.03
C ILE A 45 1.28 5.28 -1.28
N ILE A 46 0.93 4.74 -2.47
CA ILE A 46 1.28 3.37 -2.85
C ILE A 46 2.79 3.23 -3.01
N GLN A 47 3.44 4.17 -3.72
CA GLN A 47 4.88 4.17 -3.87
C GLN A 47 5.60 4.35 -2.53
N ARG A 48 5.02 5.17 -1.65
CA ARG A 48 5.54 5.36 -0.29
C ARG A 48 5.53 4.06 0.50
N ALA A 49 4.39 3.36 0.52
CA ALA A 49 4.26 2.06 1.18
C ALA A 49 5.20 1.00 0.55
N LYS A 50 5.28 0.94 -0.79
CA LYS A 50 6.19 0.04 -1.52
C LYS A 50 7.67 0.32 -1.22
N THR A 51 8.04 1.56 -0.98
CA THR A 51 9.43 1.91 -0.63
C THR A 51 9.79 1.44 0.78
N ILE A 52 8.84 1.47 1.71
CA ILE A 52 9.04 1.04 3.10
C ILE A 52 9.05 -0.49 3.17
N MET A 53 8.07 -1.15 2.55
CA MET A 53 7.93 -2.61 2.57
C MET A 53 7.70 -3.17 1.15
N PRO A 54 8.78 -3.40 0.39
CA PRO A 54 8.69 -3.81 -1.03
C PRO A 54 8.23 -5.26 -1.23
N TYR A 55 8.19 -6.08 -0.18
CA TYR A 55 7.87 -7.51 -0.26
C TYR A 55 6.37 -7.82 -0.25
N LEU A 56 5.52 -6.82 -0.01
CA LEU A 56 4.08 -6.95 -0.08
C LEU A 56 3.55 -6.57 -1.47
N THR A 57 2.46 -7.18 -1.85
CA THR A 57 1.66 -6.74 -3.01
C THR A 57 0.60 -5.78 -2.51
N TYR A 58 0.45 -4.63 -3.15
CA TYR A 58 -0.47 -3.57 -2.72
C TYR A 58 -1.65 -3.44 -3.68
N ASP A 59 -2.83 -3.17 -3.11
CA ASP A 59 -4.00 -2.79 -3.90
C ASP A 59 -3.75 -1.45 -4.61
N GLU A 60 -4.38 -1.27 -5.77
CA GLU A 60 -4.22 -0.05 -6.57
C GLU A 60 -5.29 1.01 -6.25
N GLU A 61 -6.29 0.64 -5.47
CA GLU A 61 -7.42 1.48 -5.14
C GLU A 61 -7.49 1.78 -3.62
N PRO A 62 -6.56 2.59 -3.08
CA PRO A 62 -6.65 3.05 -1.69
C PRO A 62 -7.86 3.95 -1.53
N TYR A 63 -8.45 3.93 -0.35
CA TYR A 63 -9.60 4.78 -0.03
C TYR A 63 -9.34 5.63 1.22
N MET A 64 -10.07 6.71 1.35
CA MET A 64 -9.89 7.67 2.44
C MET A 64 -10.97 7.49 3.49
N VAL A 65 -10.56 7.57 4.74
CA VAL A 65 -11.44 7.53 5.92
C VAL A 65 -11.22 8.79 6.75
N ALA A 66 -12.31 9.39 7.21
CA ALA A 66 -12.27 10.44 8.22
C ALA A 66 -12.40 9.81 9.60
N THR A 67 -11.45 10.09 10.48
CA THR A 67 -11.47 9.61 11.86
C THR A 67 -12.42 10.45 12.71
N ASN A 68 -12.80 9.94 13.88
CA ASN A 68 -13.65 10.66 14.83
C ASN A 68 -13.01 11.97 15.32
N ASP A 69 -11.68 12.04 15.31
CA ASP A 69 -10.91 13.24 15.68
C ASP A 69 -10.81 14.28 14.55
N GLY A 70 -11.42 13.98 13.39
CA GLY A 70 -11.44 14.86 12.21
C GLY A 70 -10.18 14.79 11.37
N GLU A 71 -9.29 13.83 11.59
CA GLU A 71 -8.16 13.55 10.71
C GLU A 71 -8.59 12.75 9.48
N LEU A 72 -7.85 12.90 8.39
CA LEU A 72 -8.03 12.10 7.20
C LEU A 72 -6.88 11.10 7.07
N VAL A 73 -7.25 9.84 6.87
CA VAL A 73 -6.27 8.77 6.65
C VAL A 73 -6.60 8.00 5.36
N TRP A 74 -5.56 7.57 4.68
CA TRP A 74 -5.67 6.62 3.59
C TRP A 74 -5.58 5.21 4.14
N VAL A 75 -6.48 4.35 3.71
CA VAL A 75 -6.43 2.91 3.97
C VAL A 75 -6.01 2.23 2.68
N LEU A 76 -4.93 1.47 2.76
CA LEU A 76 -4.36 0.74 1.64
C LEU A 76 -4.27 -0.74 2.00
N ASP A 77 -4.90 -1.58 1.20
CA ASP A 77 -4.82 -3.03 1.34
C ASP A 77 -3.48 -3.55 0.84
N ALA A 78 -2.88 -4.45 1.62
CA ALA A 78 -1.66 -5.12 1.25
C ALA A 78 -1.78 -6.64 1.45
N TYR A 79 -1.15 -7.35 0.52
CA TYR A 79 -1.27 -8.80 0.42
C TYR A 79 0.08 -9.47 0.62
N THR A 80 0.06 -10.59 1.31
CA THR A 80 1.12 -11.58 1.27
C THR A 80 0.87 -12.50 0.10
N THR A 81 1.88 -12.80 -0.69
CA THR A 81 1.80 -13.64 -1.88
C THR A 81 2.91 -14.67 -1.91
N SER A 82 2.66 -15.81 -2.55
CA SER A 82 3.66 -16.83 -2.83
C SER A 82 3.30 -17.59 -4.11
N ASN A 83 4.31 -18.15 -4.77
CA ASN A 83 4.15 -19.05 -5.91
C ASN A 83 4.54 -20.49 -5.56
N ASN A 84 4.81 -20.77 -4.29
CA ASN A 84 5.34 -22.07 -3.81
C ASN A 84 4.37 -22.81 -2.89
N TYR A 85 3.09 -22.43 -2.88
CA TYR A 85 2.11 -23.16 -2.07
C TYR A 85 1.85 -24.55 -2.70
N PRO A 86 1.97 -25.65 -1.92
CA PRO A 86 1.85 -26.99 -2.47
C PRO A 86 0.42 -27.29 -2.94
N TYR A 87 0.31 -28.04 -4.02
CA TYR A 87 -0.95 -28.54 -4.61
C TYR A 87 -1.96 -27.47 -5.04
N SER A 88 -1.54 -26.23 -5.19
CA SER A 88 -2.37 -25.13 -5.65
C SER A 88 -1.98 -24.68 -7.05
N GLN A 89 -2.97 -24.44 -7.91
CA GLN A 89 -2.74 -23.96 -9.26
C GLN A 89 -2.27 -22.52 -9.25
N ARG A 90 -1.29 -22.22 -10.10
CA ARG A 90 -0.79 -20.85 -10.28
C ARG A 90 -1.75 -20.02 -11.11
N THR A 91 -1.91 -18.78 -10.72
CA THR A 91 -2.71 -17.77 -11.43
C THR A 91 -1.82 -16.57 -11.70
N MET A 92 -1.92 -16.04 -12.92
CA MET A 92 -1.20 -14.80 -13.26
C MET A 92 -1.89 -13.60 -12.62
N LEU A 93 -1.11 -12.78 -11.95
CA LEU A 93 -1.54 -11.47 -11.51
C LEU A 93 -1.49 -10.51 -12.70
N GLN A 94 -2.62 -9.90 -13.03
CA GLN A 94 -2.70 -8.82 -14.00
C GLN A 94 -2.85 -7.49 -13.25
N ASP A 95 -1.97 -6.55 -13.58
CA ASP A 95 -2.00 -5.20 -13.09
C ASP A 95 -2.06 -4.26 -14.30
N ASN A 96 -3.16 -3.55 -14.47
CA ASN A 96 -3.38 -2.63 -15.62
C ASN A 96 -3.02 -3.22 -17.00
N GLY A 97 -3.30 -4.51 -17.19
CA GLY A 97 -2.97 -5.23 -18.44
C GLY A 97 -1.52 -5.69 -18.55
N ILE A 98 -0.69 -5.45 -17.55
CA ILE A 98 0.68 -5.97 -17.46
C ILE A 98 0.64 -7.25 -16.63
N THR A 99 1.15 -8.34 -17.22
CA THR A 99 1.29 -9.61 -16.51
C THR A 99 2.37 -9.47 -15.44
N LYS A 100 1.97 -9.59 -14.19
CA LYS A 100 2.89 -9.73 -13.04
C LYS A 100 3.11 -11.21 -12.74
N ASP A 101 3.91 -11.46 -11.72
CA ASP A 101 4.31 -12.80 -11.30
C ASP A 101 3.15 -13.79 -11.18
N GLU A 102 3.40 -15.05 -11.50
CA GLU A 102 2.49 -16.13 -11.18
C GLU A 102 2.48 -16.36 -9.67
N ILE A 103 1.30 -16.38 -9.07
CA ILE A 103 1.10 -16.72 -7.67
C ILE A 103 0.11 -17.89 -7.53
N ASN A 104 0.23 -18.60 -6.43
CA ASN A 104 -0.75 -19.62 -6.02
C ASN A 104 -1.15 -19.50 -4.54
N TYR A 105 -0.77 -18.41 -3.90
CA TYR A 105 -1.17 -18.01 -2.57
C TYR A 105 -1.31 -16.49 -2.50
N ILE A 106 -2.42 -16.02 -1.96
CA ILE A 106 -2.66 -14.61 -1.67
C ILE A 106 -3.57 -14.48 -0.44
N ARG A 107 -3.20 -13.60 0.49
CA ARG A 107 -4.03 -13.22 1.64
C ARG A 107 -3.96 -11.71 1.89
N ASN A 108 -5.09 -11.11 2.24
CA ASN A 108 -5.16 -9.73 2.69
C ASN A 108 -4.85 -9.65 4.20
N SER A 109 -3.60 -9.86 4.54
CA SER A 109 -3.15 -9.98 5.93
C SER A 109 -2.63 -8.70 6.52
N VAL A 110 -2.46 -7.65 5.69
CA VAL A 110 -1.90 -6.37 6.13
C VAL A 110 -2.76 -5.22 5.66
N LYS A 111 -3.06 -4.29 6.57
CA LYS A 111 -3.62 -2.98 6.27
C LYS A 111 -2.57 -1.91 6.53
N VAL A 112 -2.46 -0.96 5.63
CA VAL A 112 -1.55 0.17 5.75
C VAL A 112 -2.38 1.43 5.91
N ILE A 113 -2.19 2.11 7.03
CA ILE A 113 -2.85 3.37 7.34
C ILE A 113 -1.84 4.49 7.13
N ILE A 114 -2.23 5.49 6.33
CA ILE A 114 -1.34 6.60 5.97
C ILE A 114 -2.05 7.91 6.30
N ASN A 115 -1.48 8.69 7.19
CA ASN A 115 -2.01 10.00 7.53
C ASN A 115 -1.94 10.92 6.29
N ALA A 116 -3.08 11.48 5.88
CA ALA A 116 -3.17 12.27 4.65
C ALA A 116 -2.47 13.63 4.76
N TYR A 117 -2.24 14.13 5.99
CA TYR A 117 -1.63 15.42 6.22
C TYR A 117 -0.10 15.35 6.30
N ASN A 118 0.44 14.46 7.13
CA ASN A 118 1.89 14.35 7.34
C ASN A 118 2.54 13.18 6.59
N GLY A 119 1.72 12.22 6.10
CA GLY A 119 2.18 11.06 5.33
C GLY A 119 2.83 9.96 6.19
N ASP A 120 2.61 9.96 7.50
CA ASP A 120 3.05 8.87 8.36
C ASP A 120 2.37 7.57 7.96
N VAL A 121 3.16 6.49 7.94
CA VAL A 121 2.72 5.18 7.45
C VAL A 121 2.82 4.18 8.59
N THR A 122 1.71 3.52 8.89
CA THR A 122 1.62 2.47 9.89
C THR A 122 1.11 1.18 9.25
N PHE A 123 1.81 0.08 9.47
CA PHE A 123 1.43 -1.24 9.00
C PHE A 123 0.77 -2.03 10.14
N TYR A 124 -0.39 -2.62 9.85
CA TYR A 124 -1.14 -3.46 10.79
C TYR A 124 -1.32 -4.85 10.22
N ILE A 125 -1.02 -5.88 11.02
CA ILE A 125 -1.36 -7.26 10.67
C ILE A 125 -2.79 -7.53 11.13
N THR A 126 -3.68 -7.74 10.17
CA THR A 126 -5.11 -8.04 10.41
C THR A 126 -5.38 -9.53 10.50
N ASP A 127 -4.54 -10.35 9.86
CA ASP A 127 -4.64 -11.81 9.92
C ASP A 127 -3.38 -12.41 10.55
N LYS A 128 -3.45 -12.65 11.85
CA LYS A 128 -2.37 -13.28 12.64
C LYS A 128 -2.20 -14.78 12.33
N THR A 129 -3.10 -15.38 11.54
CA THR A 129 -2.98 -16.78 11.11
C THR A 129 -2.17 -16.94 9.83
N ASP A 130 -1.82 -15.84 9.16
CA ASP A 130 -1.00 -15.87 7.96
C ASP A 130 0.49 -16.08 8.34
N PRO A 131 1.09 -17.22 7.96
CA PRO A 131 2.47 -17.50 8.31
C PRO A 131 3.46 -16.53 7.66
N ILE A 132 3.18 -16.02 6.45
CA ILE A 132 4.06 -15.09 5.75
C ILE A 132 4.07 -13.73 6.44
N ALA A 133 2.89 -13.21 6.81
CA ALA A 133 2.79 -11.95 7.56
C ALA A 133 3.51 -12.04 8.91
N MET A 134 3.38 -13.18 9.60
CA MET A 134 4.05 -13.40 10.88
C MET A 134 5.58 -13.51 10.73
N VAL A 135 6.07 -14.08 9.64
CA VAL A 135 7.51 -14.08 9.32
C VAL A 135 8.01 -12.66 9.10
N TYR A 136 7.30 -11.85 8.33
CA TYR A 136 7.67 -10.45 8.13
C TYR A 136 7.68 -9.66 9.44
N LYS A 137 6.70 -9.86 10.33
CA LYS A 137 6.67 -9.24 11.64
C LYS A 137 7.91 -9.63 12.48
N ASN A 138 8.33 -10.88 12.41
CA ASN A 138 9.51 -11.33 13.15
C ASN A 138 10.82 -10.77 12.59
N ILE A 139 10.89 -10.56 11.26
CA ILE A 139 12.08 -9.99 10.62
C ILE A 139 12.16 -8.46 10.82
N TYR A 140 10.99 -7.79 10.78
CA TYR A 140 10.88 -6.34 10.87
C TYR A 140 9.91 -5.93 12.01
N PRO A 141 10.25 -6.20 13.28
CA PRO A 141 9.33 -5.97 14.39
C PRO A 141 8.90 -4.51 14.53
N ASP A 142 9.80 -3.57 14.27
CA ASP A 142 9.55 -2.13 14.40
C ASP A 142 8.67 -1.56 13.27
N LEU A 143 8.43 -2.33 12.21
CA LEU A 143 7.63 -1.88 11.07
C LEU A 143 6.14 -2.04 11.32
N PHE A 144 5.76 -3.11 12.03
CA PHE A 144 4.36 -3.44 12.27
C PHE A 144 3.91 -2.95 13.64
N SER A 145 2.79 -2.23 13.67
CA SER A 145 2.19 -1.80 14.93
C SER A 145 1.79 -3.00 15.80
N GLU A 146 2.06 -2.89 17.10
CA GLU A 146 1.53 -3.80 18.11
C GLU A 146 0.12 -3.42 18.55
N GLU A 147 -0.29 -2.18 18.29
CA GLU A 147 -1.62 -1.67 18.60
C GLU A 147 -2.66 -2.21 17.62
N GLU A 148 -3.88 -2.30 18.07
CA GLU A 148 -5.00 -2.62 17.18
C GLU A 148 -5.38 -1.39 16.35
N ILE A 149 -5.95 -1.64 15.16
CA ILE A 149 -6.46 -0.56 14.32
C ILE A 149 -7.61 0.13 15.05
N PRO A 150 -7.62 1.46 15.12
CA PRO A 150 -8.72 2.20 15.71
C PRO A 150 -10.08 1.80 15.13
N GLU A 151 -11.08 1.67 15.99
CA GLU A 151 -12.40 1.16 15.61
C GLU A 151 -13.10 2.05 14.58
N ASP A 152 -12.89 3.35 14.66
CA ASP A 152 -13.41 4.33 13.70
C ASP A 152 -12.81 4.19 12.30
N ILE A 153 -11.62 3.60 12.16
CA ILE A 153 -11.03 3.26 10.86
C ILE A 153 -11.48 1.87 10.42
N SER A 154 -11.43 0.88 11.33
CA SER A 154 -11.74 -0.51 11.00
C SER A 154 -13.19 -0.74 10.59
N ASN A 155 -14.14 0.05 11.13
CA ASN A 155 -15.55 0.02 10.75
C ASN A 155 -15.81 0.46 9.30
N HIS A 156 -14.83 1.11 8.66
CA HIS A 156 -14.90 1.54 7.26
C HIS A 156 -14.16 0.61 6.30
N PHE A 157 -13.70 -0.56 6.77
CA PHE A 157 -13.04 -1.50 5.88
C PHE A 157 -13.99 -2.03 4.83
N VAL A 158 -13.52 -1.98 3.59
CA VAL A 158 -14.23 -2.54 2.44
C VAL A 158 -13.54 -3.82 1.98
N TYR A 159 -14.27 -4.67 1.28
CA TYR A 159 -13.66 -5.87 0.71
C TYR A 159 -12.69 -5.49 -0.42
N PRO A 160 -11.43 -5.98 -0.38
CA PRO A 160 -10.40 -5.57 -1.32
C PRO A 160 -10.74 -5.95 -2.77
N LYS A 161 -10.79 -4.96 -3.65
CA LYS A 161 -11.19 -5.16 -5.05
C LYS A 161 -10.27 -6.09 -5.82
N TYR A 162 -8.97 -6.01 -5.56
CA TYR A 162 -7.99 -6.85 -6.22
C TYR A 162 -8.21 -8.33 -5.88
N LEU A 163 -8.40 -8.64 -4.60
CA LEU A 163 -8.72 -9.99 -4.15
C LEU A 163 -10.04 -10.49 -4.74
N TYR A 164 -11.06 -9.63 -4.78
CA TYR A 164 -12.33 -9.93 -5.40
C TYR A 164 -12.18 -10.30 -6.88
N LYS A 165 -11.40 -9.53 -7.65
CA LYS A 165 -11.15 -9.81 -9.08
C LYS A 165 -10.48 -11.18 -9.28
N ILE A 166 -9.51 -11.54 -8.44
CA ILE A 166 -8.86 -12.84 -8.49
C ILE A 166 -9.85 -13.96 -8.18
N GLN A 167 -10.64 -13.81 -7.12
CA GLN A 167 -11.64 -14.81 -6.74
C GLN A 167 -12.72 -14.97 -7.81
N ALA A 168 -13.20 -13.88 -8.38
CA ALA A 168 -14.19 -13.92 -9.49
C ALA A 168 -13.61 -14.65 -10.70
N GLY A 169 -12.38 -14.39 -11.10
CA GLY A 169 -11.72 -15.08 -12.20
C GLY A 169 -11.47 -16.57 -11.93
N ILE A 170 -11.21 -16.95 -10.68
CA ILE A 170 -11.10 -18.36 -10.28
C ILE A 170 -12.48 -19.02 -10.34
N LEU A 171 -13.51 -18.35 -9.84
CA LEU A 171 -14.90 -18.86 -9.88
C LEU A 171 -15.34 -19.09 -11.34
N GLU A 172 -15.10 -18.13 -12.23
CA GLU A 172 -15.39 -18.25 -13.64
C GLU A 172 -14.69 -19.45 -14.31
N ARG A 173 -13.45 -19.72 -13.92
CA ARG A 173 -12.67 -20.84 -14.47
C ARG A 173 -13.17 -22.21 -14.02
N TYR A 174 -13.57 -22.35 -12.76
CA TYR A 174 -13.92 -23.66 -12.18
C TYR A 174 -15.42 -23.93 -12.10
N HIS A 175 -16.25 -22.94 -12.30
CA HIS A 175 -17.69 -23.04 -12.32
C HIS A 175 -18.22 -22.59 -13.69
N ASN A 176 -19.21 -23.32 -14.19
CA ASN A 176 -19.87 -22.93 -15.44
C ASN A 176 -20.79 -21.74 -15.15
N VAL A 177 -20.37 -20.56 -15.59
CA VAL A 177 -21.08 -19.28 -15.38
C VAL A 177 -21.92 -18.86 -16.58
N GLN A 178 -22.17 -19.78 -17.55
CA GLN A 178 -23.09 -19.48 -18.67
C GLN A 178 -24.51 -19.33 -18.14
N PRO A 179 -25.22 -18.23 -18.47
CA PRO A 179 -26.54 -17.94 -17.91
C PRO A 179 -27.58 -19.04 -18.11
N ASP A 180 -27.56 -19.68 -19.26
CA ASP A 180 -28.44 -20.82 -19.63
C ASP A 180 -28.19 -22.10 -18.80
N VAL A 181 -27.03 -22.23 -18.20
CA VAL A 181 -26.68 -23.34 -17.28
C VAL A 181 -27.00 -22.99 -15.83
N LEU A 182 -26.84 -21.71 -15.45
CA LEU A 182 -27.15 -21.24 -14.10
C LEU A 182 -28.64 -21.20 -13.80
N TYR A 183 -29.50 -21.05 -14.84
CA TYR A 183 -30.96 -20.96 -14.71
C TYR A 183 -31.71 -22.27 -15.02
N ARG A 184 -31.01 -23.36 -15.19
CA ARG A 184 -31.59 -24.72 -15.30
C ARG A 184 -31.54 -25.43 -13.95
#